data_bc00f6059de246ba389946eb99be3013
#
_entry.id   bc00f6059de246ba389946eb99be3013
#
_cell.length_a   1.000
_cell.length_b   1.000
_cell.length_c   1.000
_cell.angle_alpha   90.00
_cell.angle_beta   90.00
_cell.angle_gamma   90.00
#
_symmetry.space_group_name_H-M   'P 1'
#
loop_
_entity.id
_entity.type
_entity.pdbx_description
1 polymer ?
#
loop_
_entity_poly.entity_id
_entity_poly.type
_entity_poly.pdbx_seq_one_letter_code
_entity_poly.pdbx_strand_id
1 'polypeptide(L)'
;DELVALVRAQCQLHHDADRNAVAVIPMPSRREVWRVYYSGFEDWLRAAYWRAKEMGVPETTMKSALATLAAAGINDGDEIEVHVRAARCDDGYLIDLADEQWQAIHVTPLGWRVVNESPVYFTRTPSMRPRPVPVPIGVTHGDVGLLWQHTNIPAHSRLMVLAWLLDCFRPDTPFPVLELVGEQG
;
A
#
# COMPACT_ATOMS: atom_id res chain seq x y z
N ASP A 1 -22.55 -19.40 5.88
CA ASP A 1 -22.54 -17.95 5.98
C ASP A 1 -22.34 -17.36 4.57
N GLU A 2 -23.34 -16.63 4.07
CA GLU A 2 -23.36 -16.10 2.70
C GLU A 2 -22.20 -15.12 2.44
N LEU A 3 -21.80 -14.31 3.44
CA LEU A 3 -20.65 -13.41 3.33
C LEU A 3 -19.34 -14.17 3.10
N VAL A 4 -19.12 -15.23 3.85
CA VAL A 4 -17.93 -16.08 3.69
C VAL A 4 -17.91 -16.73 2.32
N ALA A 5 -19.04 -17.21 1.84
CA ALA A 5 -19.15 -17.78 0.50
C ALA A 5 -18.88 -16.75 -0.60
N LEU A 6 -19.41 -15.51 -0.44
CA LEU A 6 -19.18 -14.41 -1.37
C LEU A 6 -17.68 -14.05 -1.47
N VAL A 7 -16.98 -13.97 -0.34
CA VAL A 7 -15.54 -13.66 -0.31
C VAL A 7 -14.75 -14.79 -0.97
N ARG A 8 -15.01 -16.05 -0.60
CA ARG A 8 -14.31 -17.21 -1.19
C ARG A 8 -14.48 -17.33 -2.70
N ALA A 9 -15.57 -16.80 -3.25
CA ALA A 9 -15.80 -16.77 -4.70
C ALA A 9 -15.04 -15.64 -5.42
N GLN A 10 -14.62 -14.60 -4.72
CA GLN A 10 -14.05 -13.39 -5.32
C GLN A 10 -12.63 -13.05 -4.84
N CYS A 11 -12.18 -13.64 -3.74
CA CYS A 11 -10.89 -13.32 -3.11
C CYS A 11 -10.08 -14.59 -2.85
N GLN A 12 -8.77 -14.43 -2.87
CA GLN A 12 -7.81 -15.37 -2.30
C GLN A 12 -7.49 -14.91 -0.88
N LEU A 13 -7.48 -15.85 0.07
CA LEU A 13 -7.18 -15.58 1.47
C LEU A 13 -5.80 -16.14 1.80
N HIS A 14 -4.97 -15.31 2.38
CA HIS A 14 -3.58 -15.58 2.73
C HIS A 14 -3.27 -15.02 4.12
N HIS A 15 -2.03 -15.19 4.59
CA HIS A 15 -1.51 -14.49 5.77
C HIS A 15 -0.09 -13.98 5.51
N ASP A 16 0.31 -12.95 6.27
CA ASP A 16 1.69 -12.50 6.30
C ASP A 16 2.53 -13.28 7.35
N ALA A 17 3.83 -13.00 7.41
CA ALA A 17 4.76 -13.64 8.36
C ALA A 17 4.36 -13.44 9.84
N ASP A 18 3.66 -12.35 10.15
CA ASP A 18 3.12 -12.06 11.48
C ASP A 18 1.75 -12.72 11.74
N ARG A 19 1.30 -13.59 10.80
CA ARG A 19 -0.01 -14.26 10.84
C ARG A 19 -1.21 -13.29 10.82
N ASN A 20 -1.07 -12.14 10.18
CA ASN A 20 -2.23 -11.31 9.89
C ASN A 20 -2.90 -11.79 8.61
N ALA A 21 -4.20 -12.02 8.67
CA ALA A 21 -4.97 -12.45 7.51
C ALA A 21 -5.04 -11.36 6.43
N VAL A 22 -4.80 -11.74 5.19
CA VAL A 22 -4.75 -10.89 4.01
C VAL A 22 -5.72 -11.43 2.96
N ALA A 23 -6.56 -10.55 2.42
CA ALA A 23 -7.43 -10.83 1.29
C ALA A 23 -6.84 -10.19 0.02
N VAL A 24 -6.64 -11.01 -1.00
CA VAL A 24 -6.22 -10.58 -2.34
C VAL A 24 -7.43 -10.66 -3.26
N ILE A 25 -7.84 -9.53 -3.82
CA ILE A 25 -9.02 -9.38 -4.65
C ILE A 25 -8.57 -9.14 -6.10
N PRO A 26 -8.62 -10.16 -6.97
CA PRO A 26 -8.29 -9.98 -8.37
C PRO A 26 -9.41 -9.21 -9.08
N MET A 27 -9.04 -8.21 -9.85
CA MET A 27 -9.93 -7.44 -10.72
C MET A 27 -9.38 -7.42 -12.15
N PRO A 28 -10.18 -7.07 -13.17
CA PRO A 28 -9.75 -7.13 -14.57
C PRO A 28 -8.49 -6.33 -14.92
N SER A 29 -8.24 -5.22 -14.20
CA SER A 29 -7.15 -4.28 -14.50
C SER A 29 -6.25 -3.96 -13.30
N ARG A 30 -6.52 -4.55 -12.14
CA ARG A 30 -5.77 -4.29 -10.90
C ARG A 30 -5.94 -5.44 -9.91
N ARG A 31 -5.17 -5.40 -8.85
CA ARG A 31 -5.28 -6.31 -7.72
C ARG A 31 -5.32 -5.49 -6.43
N GLU A 32 -6.40 -5.65 -5.66
CA GLU A 32 -6.52 -5.01 -4.35
C GLU A 32 -6.05 -5.98 -3.26
N VAL A 33 -5.30 -5.48 -2.29
CA VAL A 33 -4.74 -6.29 -1.19
C VAL A 33 -5.08 -5.62 0.13
N TRP A 34 -5.88 -6.28 0.94
CA TRP A 34 -6.37 -5.75 2.20
C TRP A 34 -6.07 -6.66 3.37
N ARG A 35 -5.69 -6.12 4.49
CA ARG A 35 -5.77 -6.85 5.76
C ARG A 35 -7.24 -7.04 6.12
N VAL A 36 -7.62 -8.27 6.50
CA VAL A 36 -9.04 -8.64 6.74
C VAL A 36 -9.72 -7.76 7.79
N TYR A 37 -8.98 -7.30 8.79
CA TYR A 37 -9.51 -6.43 9.85
C TYR A 37 -9.39 -4.93 9.55
N TYR A 38 -9.00 -4.52 8.35
CA TYR A 38 -8.96 -3.11 7.98
C TYR A 38 -10.31 -2.66 7.41
N SER A 39 -10.69 -1.42 7.71
CA SER A 39 -11.95 -0.83 7.25
C SER A 39 -12.11 -0.89 5.73
N GLY A 40 -11.02 -0.79 4.96
CA GLY A 40 -11.08 -0.90 3.50
C GLY A 40 -11.61 -2.25 3.02
N PHE A 41 -11.23 -3.37 3.67
CA PHE A 41 -11.78 -4.68 3.35
C PHE A 41 -13.24 -4.80 3.78
N GLU A 42 -13.58 -4.28 4.94
CA GLU A 42 -14.97 -4.26 5.43
C GLU A 42 -15.88 -3.47 4.50
N ASP A 43 -15.44 -2.29 4.06
CA ASP A 43 -16.19 -1.44 3.12
C ASP A 43 -16.36 -2.15 1.76
N TRP A 44 -15.31 -2.80 1.27
CA TRP A 44 -15.40 -3.61 0.06
C TRP A 44 -16.42 -4.75 0.22
N LEU A 45 -16.41 -5.45 1.35
CA LEU A 45 -17.31 -6.57 1.62
C LEU A 45 -18.76 -6.11 1.74
N ARG A 46 -19.01 -4.97 2.40
CA ARG A 46 -20.34 -4.34 2.46
C ARG A 46 -20.84 -3.99 1.05
N ALA A 47 -20.00 -3.41 0.22
CA ALA A 47 -20.34 -3.07 -1.15
C ALA A 47 -20.57 -4.30 -2.03
N ALA A 48 -19.77 -5.35 -1.87
CA ALA A 48 -19.94 -6.62 -2.59
C ALA A 48 -21.25 -7.32 -2.22
N TYR A 49 -21.59 -7.34 -0.93
CA TYR A 49 -22.84 -7.91 -0.45
C TYR A 49 -24.07 -7.12 -0.93
N TRP A 50 -23.99 -5.77 -0.87
CA TRP A 50 -25.05 -4.91 -1.40
C TRP A 50 -25.30 -5.17 -2.89
N ARG A 51 -24.26 -5.30 -3.71
CA ARG A 51 -24.43 -5.61 -5.15
C ARG A 51 -25.07 -6.97 -5.39
N ALA A 52 -24.83 -7.94 -4.49
CA ALA A 52 -25.33 -9.30 -4.65
C ALA A 52 -26.77 -9.49 -4.12
N LYS A 53 -27.15 -8.73 -3.09
CA LYS A 53 -28.38 -8.98 -2.33
C LYS A 53 -29.31 -7.75 -2.19
N GLU A 54 -28.81 -6.56 -2.51
CA GLU A 54 -29.51 -5.27 -2.27
C GLU A 54 -29.92 -5.06 -0.81
N MET A 55 -29.15 -5.62 0.12
CA MET A 55 -29.40 -5.59 1.55
C MET A 55 -28.15 -5.15 2.32
N GLY A 56 -28.38 -4.47 3.46
CA GLY A 56 -27.32 -4.15 4.41
C GLY A 56 -26.88 -5.37 5.21
N VAL A 57 -25.61 -5.37 5.64
CA VAL A 57 -25.06 -6.42 6.53
C VAL A 57 -25.18 -5.98 7.98
N PRO A 58 -25.86 -6.75 8.86
CA PRO A 58 -25.84 -6.49 10.29
C PRO A 58 -24.40 -6.57 10.86
N GLU A 59 -24.11 -5.72 11.82
CA GLU A 59 -22.77 -5.60 12.43
C GLU A 59 -22.26 -6.93 13.04
N THR A 60 -23.14 -7.66 13.70
CA THR A 60 -22.81 -8.97 14.29
C THR A 60 -22.42 -10.00 13.23
N THR A 61 -23.14 -10.00 12.09
CA THR A 61 -22.85 -10.89 10.95
C THR A 61 -21.52 -10.52 10.31
N MET A 62 -21.23 -9.23 10.15
CA MET A 62 -19.96 -8.74 9.64
C MET A 62 -18.80 -9.18 10.52
N LYS A 63 -18.87 -8.97 11.82
CA LYS A 63 -17.82 -9.40 12.76
C LYS A 63 -17.56 -10.91 12.73
N SER A 64 -18.64 -11.70 12.69
CA SER A 64 -18.53 -13.16 12.60
C SER A 64 -17.88 -13.61 11.28
N ALA A 65 -18.28 -12.97 10.17
CA ALA A 65 -17.70 -13.26 8.86
C ALA A 65 -16.21 -12.91 8.80
N LEU A 66 -15.82 -11.71 9.26
CA LEU A 66 -14.41 -11.30 9.32
C LEU A 66 -13.54 -12.25 10.15
N ALA A 67 -14.04 -12.68 11.32
CA ALA A 67 -13.34 -13.65 12.16
C ALA A 67 -13.16 -15.01 11.47
N THR A 68 -14.20 -15.49 10.76
CA THR A 68 -14.14 -16.73 9.99
C THR A 68 -13.17 -16.64 8.80
N LEU A 69 -13.20 -15.51 8.07
CA LEU A 69 -12.31 -15.25 6.95
C LEU A 69 -10.85 -15.12 7.39
N ALA A 70 -10.62 -14.45 8.51
CA ALA A 70 -9.28 -14.34 9.09
C ALA A 70 -8.75 -15.72 9.51
N ALA A 71 -9.56 -16.53 10.18
CA ALA A 71 -9.18 -17.90 10.55
C ALA A 71 -8.86 -18.74 9.31
N ALA A 72 -9.64 -18.63 8.23
CA ALA A 72 -9.39 -19.33 6.97
C ALA A 72 -8.07 -18.88 6.32
N GLY A 73 -7.82 -17.56 6.24
CA GLY A 73 -6.56 -17.04 5.69
C GLY A 73 -5.33 -17.49 6.48
N ILE A 74 -5.43 -17.53 7.81
CA ILE A 74 -4.32 -17.89 8.69
C ILE A 74 -4.02 -19.39 8.67
N ASN A 75 -5.04 -20.25 8.57
CA ASN A 75 -4.85 -21.71 8.74
C ASN A 75 -4.82 -22.47 7.42
N ASP A 76 -5.54 -21.99 6.40
CA ASP A 76 -5.69 -22.66 5.12
C ASP A 76 -5.00 -21.91 3.98
N GLY A 77 -4.64 -20.63 4.18
CA GLY A 77 -3.99 -19.78 3.16
C GLY A 77 -2.47 -19.90 3.20
N ASP A 78 -1.83 -19.58 2.07
CA ASP A 78 -0.38 -19.52 1.97
C ASP A 78 0.17 -18.26 2.68
N GLU A 79 1.40 -18.36 3.16
CA GLU A 79 2.15 -17.18 3.64
C GLU A 79 2.60 -16.34 2.43
N ILE A 80 2.28 -15.05 2.45
CA ILE A 80 2.69 -14.09 1.41
C ILE A 80 3.40 -12.89 2.03
N GLU A 81 4.38 -12.37 1.31
CA GLU A 81 5.03 -11.12 1.69
C GLU A 81 4.17 -9.94 1.28
N VAL A 82 3.88 -9.04 2.25
CA VAL A 82 3.01 -7.87 2.04
C VAL A 82 3.76 -6.60 2.43
N HIS A 83 3.76 -5.64 1.54
CA HIS A 83 4.43 -4.36 1.72
C HIS A 83 3.44 -3.22 1.94
N VAL A 84 3.90 -2.11 2.52
CA VAL A 84 3.01 -0.97 2.83
C VAL A 84 3.20 0.21 1.87
N ARG A 85 4.40 0.52 1.44
CA ARG A 85 4.68 1.73 0.63
C ARG A 85 5.70 1.51 -0.45
N ALA A 86 6.73 0.78 -0.13
CA ALA A 86 7.82 0.46 -1.02
C ALA A 86 8.16 -1.01 -0.86
N ALA A 87 8.60 -1.62 -1.94
CA ALA A 87 9.03 -3.00 -1.98
C ALA A 87 10.27 -3.12 -2.87
N ARG A 88 11.13 -4.07 -2.56
CA ARG A 88 12.21 -4.46 -3.46
C ARG A 88 11.66 -5.44 -4.49
N CYS A 89 12.18 -5.37 -5.71
CA CYS A 89 11.97 -6.36 -6.76
C CYS A 89 13.31 -6.69 -7.42
N ASP A 90 13.32 -7.69 -8.29
CA ASP A 90 14.55 -8.27 -8.85
C ASP A 90 15.48 -7.23 -9.51
N ASP A 91 14.91 -6.22 -10.15
CA ASP A 91 15.65 -5.21 -10.93
C ASP A 91 15.56 -3.79 -10.32
N GLY A 92 14.97 -3.63 -9.12
CA GLY A 92 14.84 -2.30 -8.52
C GLY A 92 13.87 -2.22 -7.36
N TYR A 93 13.04 -1.19 -7.39
CA TYR A 93 12.06 -0.90 -6.35
C TYR A 93 10.69 -0.62 -6.94
N LEU A 94 9.67 -0.97 -6.18
CA LEU A 94 8.28 -0.61 -6.44
C LEU A 94 7.79 0.33 -5.35
N ILE A 95 7.11 1.41 -5.76
CA ILE A 95 6.54 2.39 -4.84
C ILE A 95 5.05 2.47 -5.12
N ASP A 96 4.23 2.10 -4.12
CA ASP A 96 2.77 2.19 -4.24
C ASP A 96 2.31 3.64 -4.38
N LEU A 97 1.52 3.94 -5.40
CA LEU A 97 0.91 5.25 -5.60
C LEU A 97 -0.25 5.53 -4.63
N ALA A 98 -0.77 4.52 -3.99
CA ALA A 98 -1.96 4.60 -3.13
C ALA A 98 -3.17 5.24 -3.83
N ASP A 99 -3.23 5.16 -5.15
CA ASP A 99 -4.33 5.64 -5.98
C ASP A 99 -5.49 4.63 -6.07
N GLU A 100 -6.60 5.04 -6.65
CA GLU A 100 -7.78 4.18 -6.82
C GLU A 100 -7.54 3.01 -7.79
N GLN A 101 -6.56 3.14 -8.68
CA GLN A 101 -6.19 2.14 -9.67
C GLN A 101 -5.21 1.09 -9.14
N TRP A 102 -4.70 1.24 -7.92
CA TRP A 102 -3.70 0.36 -7.31
C TRP A 102 -2.41 0.27 -8.13
N GLN A 103 -2.03 1.40 -8.72
CA GLN A 103 -0.82 1.51 -9.50
C GLN A 103 0.42 1.64 -8.61
N ALA A 104 1.55 1.22 -9.15
CA ALA A 104 2.86 1.42 -8.52
C ALA A 104 3.84 2.05 -9.50
N ILE A 105 4.86 2.73 -8.97
CA ILE A 105 6.00 3.20 -9.73
C ILE A 105 7.07 2.13 -9.65
N HIS A 106 7.48 1.60 -10.78
CA HIS A 106 8.64 0.70 -10.89
C HIS A 106 9.88 1.53 -11.21
N VAL A 107 10.84 1.53 -10.29
CA VAL A 107 12.09 2.29 -10.38
C VAL A 107 13.23 1.32 -10.60
N THR A 108 14.00 1.51 -11.66
CA THR A 108 15.16 0.71 -12.03
C THR A 108 16.37 1.60 -12.28
N PRO A 109 17.61 1.07 -12.42
CA PRO A 109 18.77 1.86 -12.83
C PRO A 109 18.62 2.57 -14.19
N LEU A 110 17.68 2.12 -15.04
CA LEU A 110 17.42 2.71 -16.36
C LEU A 110 16.34 3.79 -16.34
N GLY A 111 15.66 3.99 -15.21
CA GLY A 111 14.59 4.97 -15.07
C GLY A 111 13.39 4.41 -14.31
N TRP A 112 12.25 5.03 -14.53
CA TRP A 112 11.01 4.63 -13.85
C TRP A 112 9.83 4.56 -14.82
N ARG A 113 8.82 3.79 -14.45
CA ARG A 113 7.53 3.69 -15.15
C ARG A 113 6.40 3.42 -14.17
N VAL A 114 5.19 3.82 -14.51
CA VAL A 114 3.99 3.40 -13.79
C VAL A 114 3.55 2.03 -14.28
N VAL A 115 3.23 1.13 -13.35
CA VAL A 115 2.71 -0.21 -13.62
C VAL A 115 1.32 -0.34 -13.02
N ASN A 116 0.39 -0.91 -13.79
CA ASN A 116 -1.00 -1.11 -13.35
C ASN A 116 -1.13 -2.35 -12.46
N GLU A 117 -0.25 -3.33 -12.65
CA GLU A 117 -0.24 -4.55 -11.85
C GLU A 117 1.16 -4.72 -11.26
N SER A 118 1.24 -4.55 -9.95
CA SER A 118 2.48 -4.74 -9.21
C SER A 118 2.79 -6.23 -9.06
N PRO A 119 4.03 -6.70 -9.29
CA PRO A 119 4.43 -8.08 -9.01
C PRO A 119 4.45 -8.43 -7.51
N VAL A 120 4.45 -7.42 -6.63
CA VAL A 120 4.41 -7.58 -5.18
C VAL A 120 3.04 -7.17 -4.61
N TYR A 121 2.74 -7.61 -3.40
CA TYR A 121 1.50 -7.29 -2.72
C TYR A 121 1.67 -6.03 -1.86
N PHE A 122 0.97 -4.95 -2.23
CA PHE A 122 0.86 -3.76 -1.41
C PHE A 122 -0.46 -3.74 -0.65
N THR A 123 -0.40 -3.61 0.68
CA THR A 123 -1.58 -3.33 1.50
C THR A 123 -1.64 -1.85 1.84
N ARG A 124 -2.84 -1.32 2.04
CA ARG A 124 -3.06 0.09 2.30
C ARG A 124 -3.76 0.31 3.64
N THR A 125 -3.31 1.33 4.36
CA THR A 125 -4.00 1.80 5.56
C THR A 125 -5.02 2.89 5.23
N PRO A 126 -6.07 3.09 6.04
CA PRO A 126 -7.07 4.14 5.80
C PRO A 126 -6.51 5.56 5.76
N SER A 127 -5.35 5.78 6.37
CA SER A 127 -4.68 7.08 6.41
C SER A 127 -3.80 7.37 5.17
N MET A 128 -3.57 6.40 4.32
CA MET A 128 -2.78 6.60 3.10
C MET A 128 -3.50 7.55 2.14
N ARG A 129 -2.72 8.46 1.55
CA ARG A 129 -3.21 9.37 0.52
C ARG A 129 -2.53 9.06 -0.80
N PRO A 130 -3.23 9.26 -1.93
CA PRO A 130 -2.65 9.12 -3.26
C PRO A 130 -1.41 10.00 -3.41
N ARG A 131 -0.38 9.45 -4.03
CA ARG A 131 0.84 10.17 -4.38
C ARG A 131 0.71 10.74 -5.79
N PRO A 132 1.31 11.90 -6.06
CA PRO A 132 1.39 12.38 -7.42
C PRO A 132 2.24 11.43 -8.26
N VAL A 133 1.81 11.20 -9.49
CA VAL A 133 2.61 10.48 -10.48
C VAL A 133 3.86 11.31 -10.78
N PRO A 134 5.07 10.72 -10.78
CA PRO A 134 6.28 11.42 -11.15
C PRO A 134 6.20 12.00 -12.57
N VAL A 135 6.90 13.08 -12.80
CA VAL A 135 6.97 13.71 -14.12
C VAL A 135 8.26 13.25 -14.82
N PRO A 136 8.22 12.86 -16.10
CA PRO A 136 9.41 12.51 -16.87
C PRO A 136 10.44 13.64 -16.89
N ILE A 137 11.72 13.28 -16.76
CA ILE A 137 12.83 14.24 -16.90
C ILE A 137 12.76 14.87 -18.29
N GLY A 138 12.74 16.20 -18.35
CA GLY A 138 12.70 16.96 -19.61
C GLY A 138 11.36 17.54 -20.00
N VAL A 139 10.24 17.13 -19.37
CA VAL A 139 8.91 17.74 -19.57
C VAL A 139 8.63 18.83 -18.53
N THR A 140 8.93 18.57 -17.29
CA THR A 140 9.07 19.55 -16.22
C THR A 140 10.23 19.07 -15.35
N HIS A 141 11.15 19.96 -15.04
CA HIS A 141 12.26 19.58 -14.19
C HIS A 141 11.76 19.29 -12.79
N GLY A 142 11.85 18.04 -12.34
CA GLY A 142 11.83 17.73 -10.93
C GLY A 142 12.99 18.47 -10.28
N ASP A 143 12.73 19.63 -9.73
CA ASP A 143 13.79 20.45 -9.15
C ASP A 143 13.86 20.19 -7.64
N VAL A 144 14.87 19.43 -7.23
CA VAL A 144 15.22 19.26 -5.81
C VAL A 144 15.49 20.63 -5.15
N GLY A 145 15.84 21.64 -5.94
CA GLY A 145 15.99 23.03 -5.48
C GLY A 145 14.72 23.59 -4.84
N LEU A 146 13.53 23.19 -5.28
CA LEU A 146 12.26 23.59 -4.68
C LEU A 146 12.16 23.15 -3.20
N LEU A 147 12.67 21.96 -2.87
CA LEU A 147 12.72 21.51 -1.47
C LEU A 147 13.47 22.51 -0.58
N TRP A 148 14.57 23.06 -1.09
CA TRP A 148 15.41 24.00 -0.33
C TRP A 148 14.84 25.42 -0.26
N GLN A 149 13.93 25.77 -1.17
CA GLN A 149 13.22 27.04 -1.12
C GLN A 149 12.12 27.04 -0.05
N HIS A 150 11.57 25.87 0.25
CA HIS A 150 10.48 25.70 1.22
C HIS A 150 10.92 25.14 2.58
N THR A 151 12.23 24.95 2.76
CA THR A 151 12.79 24.42 4.02
C THR A 151 13.96 25.26 4.50
N ASN A 152 14.09 25.40 5.81
CA ASN A 152 15.19 26.14 6.46
C ASN A 152 16.45 25.28 6.66
N ILE A 153 16.73 24.34 5.76
CA ILE A 153 17.84 23.39 5.87
C ILE A 153 19.12 24.03 5.36
N PRO A 154 20.16 24.18 6.22
CA PRO A 154 21.45 24.75 5.82
C PRO A 154 22.11 23.93 4.71
N ALA A 155 22.86 24.59 3.81
CA ALA A 155 23.46 23.95 2.65
C ALA A 155 24.34 22.74 3.00
N HIS A 156 25.08 22.80 4.10
CA HIS A 156 25.94 21.70 4.56
C HIS A 156 25.18 20.46 5.05
N SER A 157 23.90 20.59 5.41
CA SER A 157 23.04 19.49 5.88
C SER A 157 22.17 18.88 4.77
N ARG A 158 22.09 19.51 3.60
CA ARG A 158 21.19 19.09 2.50
C ARG A 158 21.47 17.67 2.00
N LEU A 159 22.74 17.31 1.89
CA LEU A 159 23.11 15.95 1.44
C LEU A 159 22.63 14.89 2.42
N MET A 160 22.70 15.14 3.72
CA MET A 160 22.22 14.22 4.75
C MET A 160 20.69 14.07 4.69
N VAL A 161 19.97 15.17 4.48
CA VAL A 161 18.51 15.14 4.31
C VAL A 161 18.10 14.36 3.04
N LEU A 162 18.81 14.55 1.93
CA LEU A 162 18.57 13.76 0.71
C LEU A 162 18.83 12.28 0.93
N ALA A 163 19.92 11.93 1.60
CA ALA A 163 20.24 10.54 1.94
C ALA A 163 19.13 9.92 2.81
N TRP A 164 18.64 10.67 3.81
CA TRP A 164 17.52 10.24 4.65
C TRP A 164 16.23 10.05 3.83
N LEU A 165 15.90 10.99 2.94
CA LEU A 165 14.73 10.87 2.06
C LEU A 165 14.80 9.64 1.17
N LEU A 166 15.98 9.34 0.60
CA LEU A 166 16.18 8.13 -0.22
C LEU A 166 16.07 6.87 0.61
N ASP A 167 16.58 6.88 1.84
CA ASP A 167 16.49 5.73 2.74
C ASP A 167 15.05 5.42 3.17
N CYS A 168 14.17 6.42 3.22
CA CYS A 168 12.74 6.23 3.47
C CYS A 168 12.02 5.36 2.41
N PHE A 169 12.62 5.18 1.24
CA PHE A 169 12.10 4.30 0.19
C PHE A 169 12.70 2.89 0.23
N ARG A 170 13.59 2.60 1.15
CA ARG A 170 14.18 1.26 1.31
C ARG A 170 13.32 0.43 2.25
N PRO A 171 12.75 -0.71 1.81
CA PRO A 171 11.87 -1.52 2.64
C PRO A 171 12.63 -2.33 3.71
N ASP A 172 13.93 -2.57 3.52
CA ASP A 172 14.70 -3.59 4.24
C ASP A 172 15.53 -3.01 5.40
N THR A 173 15.42 -1.71 5.69
CA THR A 173 16.22 -1.06 6.74
C THR A 173 15.34 -0.40 7.79
N PRO A 174 15.78 -0.36 9.06
CA PRO A 174 15.15 0.48 10.06
C PRO A 174 15.14 1.92 9.57
N PHE A 175 13.99 2.58 9.62
CA PHE A 175 13.88 3.99 9.19
C PHE A 175 14.64 4.88 10.16
N PRO A 176 15.69 5.61 9.71
CA PRO A 176 16.37 6.54 10.57
C PRO A 176 15.45 7.72 10.91
N VAL A 177 15.55 8.21 12.14
CA VAL A 177 14.80 9.38 12.56
C VAL A 177 15.55 10.64 12.12
N LEU A 178 14.87 11.53 11.40
CA LEU A 178 15.36 12.87 11.10
C LEU A 178 14.90 13.83 12.19
N GLU A 179 15.83 14.39 12.94
CA GLU A 179 15.56 15.45 13.90
C GLU A 179 15.93 16.80 13.28
N LEU A 180 14.97 17.71 13.25
CA LEU A 180 15.16 19.09 12.83
C LEU A 180 15.07 19.98 14.07
N VAL A 181 16.19 20.59 14.44
CA VAL A 181 16.29 21.46 15.60
C VAL A 181 16.39 22.92 15.12
N GLY A 182 15.57 23.80 15.68
CA GLY A 182 15.56 25.23 15.38
C GLY A 182 14.81 26.03 16.44
N GLU A 183 15.04 27.33 16.45
CA GLU A 183 14.24 28.24 17.26
C GLU A 183 12.85 28.42 16.64
N GLN A 184 11.83 28.55 17.50
CA GLN A 184 10.49 28.91 17.04
C GLN A 184 10.51 30.36 16.51
N GLY A 185 10.19 30.51 15.24
CA GLY A 185 9.97 31.81 14.62
C GLY A 185 8.55 32.32 14.84
#